data_1732b76dd79658f5bc6f8dd30697fcba
#
_entry.id   1732b76dd79658f5bc6f8dd30697fcba
#
_cell.length_a   1.000
_cell.length_b   1.000
_cell.length_c   1.000
_cell.angle_alpha   90.00
_cell.angle_beta   90.00
_cell.angle_gamma   90.00
#
_symmetry.space_group_name_H-M   'P 1'
#
loop_
_entity.id
_entity.type
_entity.pdbx_description
1 polymer ?
#
loop_
_entity_poly.entity_id
_entity_poly.type
_entity_poly.pdbx_seq_one_letter_code
_entity_poly.pdbx_strand_id
1 'polypeptide(L)'
;KFDKNDKSKKDHFYGCSITAAADLLIKNGYIVESLQYNNLIGLKKNLLNDTPKNIDIGQIYEEGYKNKPDRTKLFPWNKDVDCLLNMKSDEVINFLNKYFYEYKDKYTMYIKKD
;
A
#
# COMPACT_ATOMS: atom_id res chain seq x y z
N LYS A 1 1.21 14.09 15.35
CA LYS A 1 2.67 14.19 15.35
C LYS A 1 3.19 12.77 15.45
N PHE A 2 3.86 12.27 14.44
CA PHE A 2 4.43 10.91 14.40
C PHE A 2 5.53 10.81 15.47
N ASP A 3 5.38 9.91 16.43
CA ASP A 3 6.41 9.62 17.43
C ASP A 3 7.20 8.38 16.98
N LYS A 4 8.45 8.57 16.58
CA LYS A 4 9.35 7.49 16.16
C LYS A 4 9.65 6.45 17.27
N ASN A 5 9.34 6.79 18.51
CA ASN A 5 9.56 5.93 19.68
C ASN A 5 8.30 5.20 20.12
N ASP A 6 7.14 5.56 19.57
CA ASP A 6 5.88 4.84 19.84
C ASP A 6 5.93 3.48 19.13
N LYS A 7 6.05 2.42 19.92
CA LYS A 7 5.97 1.02 19.45
C LYS A 7 4.53 0.55 19.24
N SER A 8 3.57 1.48 19.30
CA SER A 8 2.16 1.19 19.09
C SER A 8 1.91 0.77 17.64
N LYS A 9 1.20 -0.33 17.45
CA LYS A 9 0.76 -0.80 16.13
C LYS A 9 -0.23 0.14 15.43
N LYS A 10 -0.69 1.22 16.10
CA LYS A 10 -1.61 2.22 15.54
C LYS A 10 -1.06 2.87 14.27
N ASP A 11 0.26 3.02 14.17
CA ASP A 11 0.88 3.70 13.05
C ASP A 11 0.66 2.98 11.71
N HIS A 12 0.37 1.67 11.75
CA HIS A 12 -0.01 0.91 10.56
C HIS A 12 -1.41 1.25 10.01
N PHE A 13 -2.25 1.93 10.79
CA PHE A 13 -3.58 2.35 10.35
C PHE A 13 -3.59 3.72 9.65
N TYR A 14 -2.44 4.40 9.55
CA TYR A 14 -2.29 5.62 8.77
C TYR A 14 -1.95 5.29 7.32
N GLY A 15 -2.92 5.45 6.46
CA GLY A 15 -2.74 5.21 5.04
C GLY A 15 -3.65 4.12 4.50
N CYS A 16 -3.35 3.64 3.31
CA CYS A 16 -4.11 2.60 2.63
C CYS A 16 -3.19 1.74 1.76
N SER A 17 -3.67 0.59 1.31
CA SER A 17 -2.95 -0.21 0.33
C SER A 17 -2.87 0.53 -1.01
N ILE A 18 -1.83 0.24 -1.79
CA ILE A 18 -1.69 0.82 -3.13
C ILE A 18 -2.88 0.48 -4.03
N THR A 19 -3.45 -0.73 -3.90
CA THR A 19 -4.63 -1.15 -4.65
C THR A 19 -5.85 -0.30 -4.33
N ALA A 20 -6.10 -0.02 -3.05
CA ALA A 20 -7.20 0.84 -2.63
C ALA A 20 -7.03 2.29 -3.12
N ALA A 21 -5.82 2.83 -3.04
CA ALA A 21 -5.51 4.16 -3.55
C ALA A 21 -5.62 4.24 -5.07
N ALA A 22 -5.12 3.24 -5.79
CA ALA A 22 -5.22 3.14 -7.25
C ALA A 22 -6.68 3.07 -7.71
N ASP A 23 -7.51 2.23 -7.08
CA ASP A 23 -8.94 2.12 -7.38
C ASP A 23 -9.65 3.48 -7.21
N LEU A 24 -9.31 4.21 -6.14
CA LEU A 24 -9.89 5.53 -5.89
C LEU A 24 -9.47 6.55 -6.97
N LEU A 25 -8.19 6.57 -7.36
CA LEU A 25 -7.68 7.42 -8.41
C LEU A 25 -8.37 7.12 -9.75
N ILE A 26 -8.40 5.84 -10.14
CA ILE A 26 -9.01 5.41 -11.42
C ILE A 26 -10.50 5.77 -11.46
N LYS A 27 -11.23 5.54 -10.38
CA LYS A 27 -12.65 5.88 -10.27
C LYS A 27 -12.92 7.39 -10.42
N ASN A 28 -11.96 8.22 -10.04
CA ASN A 28 -12.05 9.68 -10.15
C ASN A 28 -11.38 10.26 -11.41
N GLY A 29 -11.13 9.44 -12.42
CA GLY A 29 -10.64 9.90 -13.73
C GLY A 29 -9.13 10.16 -13.78
N TYR A 30 -8.37 9.56 -12.90
CA TYR A 30 -6.90 9.57 -12.92
C TYR A 30 -6.37 8.25 -13.46
N ILE A 31 -5.13 8.27 -13.91
CA ILE A 31 -4.30 7.09 -14.09
C ILE A 31 -3.27 7.05 -12.97
N VAL A 32 -2.83 5.85 -12.59
CA VAL A 32 -1.67 5.68 -11.71
C VAL A 32 -0.42 5.70 -12.58
N GLU A 33 0.47 6.65 -12.33
CA GLU A 33 1.69 6.82 -13.12
C GLU A 33 2.86 6.09 -12.49
N SER A 34 3.10 6.30 -11.20
CA SER A 34 4.24 5.71 -10.49
C SER A 34 4.05 5.70 -8.98
N LEU A 35 4.88 4.93 -8.31
CA LEU A 35 5.04 4.95 -6.86
C LEU A 35 6.49 5.31 -6.52
N GLN A 36 6.66 6.26 -5.61
CA GLN A 36 7.95 6.60 -5.03
C GLN A 36 7.88 6.39 -3.52
N TYR A 37 8.26 5.20 -3.08
CA TYR A 37 8.11 4.72 -1.70
C TYR A 37 6.63 4.74 -1.25
N ASN A 38 6.21 5.72 -0.47
CA ASN A 38 4.83 5.89 0.02
C ASN A 38 4.05 6.98 -0.75
N ASN A 39 4.64 7.57 -1.78
CA ASN A 39 4.00 8.59 -2.59
C ASN A 39 3.50 8.00 -3.91
N LEU A 40 2.18 7.82 -4.01
CA LEU A 40 1.52 7.41 -5.24
C LEU A 40 1.24 8.62 -6.12
N ILE A 41 1.69 8.57 -7.37
CA ILE A 41 1.54 9.66 -8.34
C ILE A 41 0.44 9.29 -9.32
N GLY A 42 -0.58 10.14 -9.39
CA GLY A 42 -1.69 10.04 -10.32
C GLY A 42 -1.71 11.20 -11.30
N LEU A 43 -2.01 10.91 -12.56
CA LEU A 43 -2.20 11.91 -13.62
C LEU A 43 -3.66 11.96 -14.03
N LYS A 44 -4.20 13.16 -14.19
CA LYS A 44 -5.58 13.35 -14.63
C LYS A 44 -5.73 13.01 -16.11
N LYS A 45 -6.62 12.08 -16.45
CA LYS A 45 -6.77 11.55 -17.82
C LYS A 45 -7.00 12.62 -18.88
N ASN A 46 -7.80 13.64 -18.57
CA ASN A 46 -8.13 14.70 -19.51
C ASN A 46 -6.97 15.65 -19.82
N LEU A 47 -5.85 15.54 -19.12
CA LEU A 47 -4.63 16.32 -19.39
C LEU A 47 -3.61 15.55 -20.23
N LEU A 48 -3.90 14.29 -20.57
CA LEU A 48 -3.01 13.42 -21.33
C LEU A 48 -3.43 13.42 -22.80
N ASN A 49 -2.46 13.57 -23.69
CA ASN A 49 -2.68 13.46 -25.14
C ASN A 49 -2.98 12.01 -25.56
N ASP A 50 -2.33 11.04 -24.90
CA ASP A 50 -2.51 9.61 -25.10
C ASP A 50 -2.84 8.91 -23.79
N THR A 51 -3.79 7.96 -23.82
CA THR A 51 -4.08 7.11 -22.64
C THR A 51 -3.03 6.01 -22.55
N PRO A 52 -2.26 5.91 -21.46
CA PRO A 52 -1.29 4.84 -21.28
C PRO A 52 -1.96 3.48 -21.34
N LYS A 53 -1.33 2.54 -22.06
CA LYS A 53 -1.80 1.15 -22.14
C LYS A 53 -1.50 0.43 -20.84
N ASN A 54 -2.48 -0.31 -20.34
CA ASN A 54 -2.39 -1.30 -19.25
C ASN A 54 -1.38 -0.96 -18.14
N ILE A 55 -1.84 -0.25 -17.13
CA ILE A 55 -1.05 0.05 -15.94
C ILE A 55 -1.14 -1.15 -15.01
N ASP A 56 -0.02 -1.80 -14.78
CA ASP A 56 0.11 -2.87 -13.80
C ASP A 56 0.49 -2.29 -12.43
N ILE A 57 -0.49 -2.26 -11.52
CA ILE A 57 -0.31 -1.73 -10.16
C ILE A 57 0.69 -2.59 -9.38
N GLY A 58 0.75 -3.90 -9.64
CA GLY A 58 1.74 -4.80 -9.02
C GLY A 58 3.16 -4.41 -9.41
N GLN A 59 3.40 -4.17 -10.70
CA GLN A 59 4.70 -3.72 -11.19
C GLN A 59 5.09 -2.36 -10.61
N ILE A 60 4.16 -1.40 -10.58
CA ILE A 60 4.39 -0.08 -9.95
C ILE A 60 4.80 -0.23 -8.49
N TYR A 61 4.17 -1.14 -7.75
CA TYR A 61 4.51 -1.43 -6.36
C TYR A 61 5.90 -2.05 -6.21
N GLU A 62 6.23 -3.02 -7.05
CA GLU A 62 7.55 -3.65 -7.04
C GLU A 62 8.66 -2.65 -7.30
N GLU A 63 8.55 -1.85 -8.34
CA GLU A 63 9.56 -0.85 -8.73
C GLU A 63 9.63 0.31 -7.73
N GLY A 64 8.47 0.77 -7.26
CA GLY A 64 8.36 1.96 -6.41
C GLY A 64 8.68 1.73 -4.94
N TYR A 65 8.49 0.51 -4.43
CA TYR A 65 8.69 0.18 -3.03
C TYR A 65 9.42 -1.15 -2.79
N LYS A 66 8.88 -2.28 -3.24
CA LYS A 66 9.35 -3.62 -2.86
C LYS A 66 10.82 -3.85 -3.21
N ASN A 67 11.26 -3.41 -4.39
CA ASN A 67 12.62 -3.57 -4.87
C ASN A 67 13.59 -2.47 -4.42
N LYS A 68 13.13 -1.49 -3.61
CA LYS A 68 14.00 -0.46 -3.03
C LYS A 68 14.80 -1.06 -1.88
N PRO A 69 16.15 -1.12 -1.97
CA PRO A 69 16.98 -1.78 -0.95
C PRO A 69 17.01 -1.04 0.40
N ASP A 70 16.70 0.25 0.38
CA ASP A 70 16.70 1.12 1.56
C ASP A 70 15.32 1.35 2.19
N ARG A 71 14.25 0.68 1.69
CA ARG A 71 12.86 0.86 2.17
C ARG A 71 12.73 0.66 3.68
N THR A 72 13.34 -0.36 4.24
CA THR A 72 13.27 -0.64 5.68
C THR A 72 14.11 0.31 6.52
N LYS A 73 15.12 0.95 5.92
CA LYS A 73 15.91 2.01 6.56
C LYS A 73 15.14 3.33 6.60
N LEU A 74 14.45 3.67 5.50
CA LEU A 74 13.65 4.89 5.40
C LEU A 74 12.32 4.78 6.17
N PHE A 75 11.74 3.57 6.21
CA PHE A 75 10.47 3.28 6.88
C PHE A 75 10.64 2.15 7.91
N PRO A 76 11.39 2.39 8.99
CA PRO A 76 11.76 1.35 9.95
C PRO A 76 10.55 0.75 10.70
N TRP A 77 9.44 1.47 10.77
CA TRP A 77 8.18 0.99 11.36
C TRP A 77 7.48 -0.09 10.54
N ASN A 78 7.82 -0.24 9.26
CA ASN A 78 7.27 -1.31 8.42
C ASN A 78 8.06 -2.62 8.53
N LYS A 79 9.15 -2.64 9.30
CA LYS A 79 10.04 -3.79 9.39
C LYS A 79 9.35 -5.05 9.95
N ASP A 80 8.44 -4.89 10.88
CA ASP A 80 7.69 -5.96 11.52
C ASP A 80 6.60 -6.58 10.62
N VAL A 81 6.18 -5.85 9.59
CA VAL A 81 5.21 -6.30 8.57
C VAL A 81 5.85 -6.55 7.19
N ASP A 82 7.16 -6.43 7.07
CA ASP A 82 7.87 -6.62 5.78
C ASP A 82 7.73 -8.06 5.25
N CYS A 83 7.51 -9.03 6.14
CA CYS A 83 7.21 -10.42 5.78
C CYS A 83 5.97 -10.58 4.89
N LEU A 84 5.02 -9.64 4.95
CA LEU A 84 3.80 -9.66 4.13
C LEU A 84 4.08 -9.64 2.63
N LEU A 85 5.23 -9.07 2.21
CA LEU A 85 5.63 -8.97 0.82
C LEU A 85 5.81 -10.34 0.12
N ASN A 86 6.01 -11.40 0.92
CA ASN A 86 6.24 -12.76 0.42
C ASN A 86 5.09 -13.72 0.76
N MET A 87 3.98 -13.22 1.32
CA MET A 87 2.82 -14.03 1.70
C MET A 87 1.75 -14.01 0.62
N LYS A 88 0.98 -15.10 0.55
CA LYS A 88 -0.26 -15.15 -0.24
C LYS A 88 -1.36 -14.37 0.47
N SER A 89 -2.38 -13.96 -0.27
CA SER A 89 -3.44 -13.07 0.23
C SER A 89 -4.17 -13.59 1.47
N ASP A 90 -4.46 -14.88 1.54
CA ASP A 90 -5.09 -15.52 2.69
C ASP A 90 -4.15 -15.59 3.91
N GLU A 91 -2.86 -15.83 3.68
CA GLU A 91 -1.84 -15.78 4.72
C GLU A 91 -1.68 -14.37 5.29
N VAL A 92 -1.73 -13.34 4.42
CA VAL A 92 -1.71 -11.93 4.83
C VAL A 92 -2.87 -11.61 5.77
N ILE A 93 -4.11 -12.00 5.41
CA ILE A 93 -5.28 -11.75 6.26
C ILE A 93 -5.14 -12.45 7.61
N ASN A 94 -4.71 -13.70 7.63
CA ASN A 94 -4.49 -14.45 8.86
C ASN A 94 -3.41 -13.82 9.74
N PHE A 95 -2.30 -13.41 9.15
CA PHE A 95 -1.23 -12.70 9.85
C PHE A 95 -1.73 -11.40 10.47
N LEU A 96 -2.38 -10.53 9.67
CA LEU A 96 -2.86 -9.23 10.12
C LEU A 96 -3.91 -9.33 11.22
N ASN A 97 -4.82 -10.31 11.15
CA ASN A 97 -5.81 -10.55 12.21
C ASN A 97 -5.15 -10.94 13.53
N LYS A 98 -4.05 -11.69 13.50
CA LYS A 98 -3.26 -12.01 14.71
C LYS A 98 -2.46 -10.82 15.20
N TYR A 99 -1.79 -10.13 14.27
CA TYR A 99 -0.92 -8.99 14.58
C TYR A 99 -1.70 -7.83 15.20
N PHE A 100 -2.91 -7.55 14.66
CA PHE A 100 -3.79 -6.49 15.14
C PHE A 100 -4.92 -6.98 16.07
N TYR A 101 -4.76 -8.12 16.73
CA TYR A 101 -5.81 -8.70 17.56
C TYR A 101 -6.33 -7.73 18.62
N GLU A 102 -5.49 -6.89 19.20
CA GLU A 102 -5.85 -5.86 20.20
C GLU A 102 -6.80 -4.76 19.62
N TYR A 103 -6.86 -4.63 18.30
CA TYR A 103 -7.75 -3.72 17.59
C TYR A 103 -8.91 -4.44 16.90
N LYS A 104 -9.20 -5.67 17.30
CA LYS A 104 -10.33 -6.44 16.79
C LYS A 104 -11.60 -5.59 16.86
N ASP A 105 -12.43 -5.67 15.81
CA ASP A 105 -13.67 -4.92 15.65
C ASP A 105 -13.52 -3.38 15.44
N LYS A 106 -12.29 -2.88 15.35
CA LYS A 106 -11.99 -1.47 15.04
C LYS A 106 -11.53 -1.24 13.59
N TYR A 107 -11.38 -2.29 12.82
CA TYR A 107 -11.00 -2.24 11.40
C TYR A 107 -11.66 -3.38 10.64
N THR A 108 -11.74 -3.22 9.31
CA THR A 108 -12.20 -4.26 8.39
C THR A 108 -11.14 -4.51 7.33
N MET A 109 -10.84 -5.77 7.06
CA MET A 109 -9.96 -6.18 5.97
C MET A 109 -10.72 -7.11 5.04
N TYR A 110 -10.50 -6.95 3.75
CA TYR A 110 -11.03 -7.84 2.73
C TYR A 110 -10.05 -7.96 1.56
N ILE A 111 -10.12 -9.10 0.89
CA ILE A 111 -9.39 -9.31 -0.36
C ILE A 111 -10.37 -8.95 -1.48
N LYS A 112 -9.94 -8.04 -2.37
CA LYS A 112 -10.68 -7.77 -3.60
C LYS A 112 -10.66 -9.05 -4.44
N LYS A 113 -11.85 -9.57 -4.74
CA LYS A 113 -11.99 -10.65 -5.74
C LYS A 113 -12.00 -9.97 -7.11
N ASP A 114 -11.18 -10.48 -7.99
CA ASP A 114 -11.15 -10.08 -9.41
C ASP A 114 -12.46 -10.43 -10.11
#